data_32a348a2b1760299f263b27f47edc1af
#
_entry.id   32a348a2b1760299f263b27f47edc1af
#
_cell.length_a   1.000
_cell.length_b   1.000
_cell.length_c   1.000
_cell.angle_alpha   90.00
_cell.angle_beta   90.00
_cell.angle_gamma   90.00
#
_symmetry.space_group_name_H-M   'P 1'
#
loop_
_entity.id
_entity.type
_entity.pdbx_description
1 polymer ?
#
loop_
_entity_poly.entity_id
_entity_poly.type
_entity_poly.pdbx_seq_one_letter_code
_entity_poly.pdbx_strand_id
1 'polypeptide(L)'
;GKVVTLPSVSTIADGTAVKTPGNRLFPYLQKNLDDIITVPDEDLIVAFLDMVENHKMIVENSGLLTVAALKQLDVKDKKIVSILSGGNMDVITMSSVVQQGLVQRSRIFTVSVLLPDKPGELVRVASIIAEANGNVIKLEHNQFVSINRKATVELRITIEAFGHEHKDEIVDKLEAAGLRPRIVKVNI
;
A
#
# COMPACT_ATOMS: atom_id res chain seq x y z
N GLY A 1 -14.50 32.75 4.50
CA GLY A 1 -13.97 31.97 3.44
C GLY A 1 -13.67 32.76 2.18
N LYS A 2 -12.55 32.49 1.56
CA LYS A 2 -12.13 33.04 0.28
C LYS A 2 -11.40 31.98 -0.52
N VAL A 3 -11.43 32.08 -1.85
CA VAL A 3 -10.64 31.24 -2.74
C VAL A 3 -9.15 31.53 -2.53
N VAL A 4 -8.34 30.50 -2.38
CA VAL A 4 -6.88 30.58 -2.20
C VAL A 4 -6.21 29.78 -3.31
N THR A 5 -5.12 30.28 -3.84
CA THR A 5 -4.26 29.57 -4.78
C THR A 5 -3.14 28.87 -4.00
N LEU A 6 -3.00 27.57 -4.18
CA LEU A 6 -1.91 26.78 -3.59
C LEU A 6 -0.64 26.88 -4.45
N PRO A 7 0.55 26.87 -3.84
CA PRO A 7 1.81 26.91 -4.58
C PRO A 7 2.05 25.64 -5.40
N SER A 8 1.64 24.49 -4.88
CA SER A 8 1.73 23.18 -5.55
C SER A 8 0.58 22.28 -5.11
N VAL A 9 0.25 21.29 -5.94
CA VAL A 9 -0.65 20.18 -5.62
C VAL A 9 0.03 18.91 -6.09
N SER A 10 0.10 17.91 -5.22
CA SER A 10 0.63 16.58 -5.53
C SER A 10 -0.29 15.56 -4.85
N THR A 11 -0.98 14.76 -5.65
CA THR A 11 -1.89 13.70 -5.19
C THR A 11 -2.13 12.72 -6.33
N ILE A 12 -2.43 11.46 -5.98
CA ILE A 12 -2.88 10.45 -6.96
C ILE A 12 -4.31 10.71 -7.46
N ALA A 13 -5.08 11.55 -6.77
CA ALA A 13 -6.41 12.01 -7.20
C ALA A 13 -6.28 13.16 -8.21
N ASP A 14 -5.71 12.89 -9.37
CA ASP A 14 -5.36 13.85 -10.42
C ASP A 14 -6.56 14.70 -10.91
N GLY A 15 -7.74 14.11 -11.01
CA GLY A 15 -8.97 14.81 -11.37
C GLY A 15 -9.37 15.92 -10.39
N THR A 16 -8.86 15.93 -9.15
CA THR A 16 -9.06 16.95 -8.13
C THR A 16 -7.83 17.83 -7.88
N ALA A 17 -6.73 17.58 -8.59
CA ALA A 17 -5.43 18.26 -8.41
C ALA A 17 -5.45 19.69 -8.96
N VAL A 18 -6.32 20.54 -8.43
CA VAL A 18 -6.55 21.93 -8.87
C VAL A 18 -5.94 22.90 -7.87
N LYS A 19 -5.01 23.75 -8.34
CA LYS A 19 -4.35 24.75 -7.48
C LYS A 19 -5.27 25.87 -7.02
N THR A 20 -6.22 26.27 -7.86
CA THR A 20 -7.14 27.39 -7.61
C THR A 20 -8.57 26.96 -7.90
N PRO A 21 -9.43 26.79 -6.89
CA PRO A 21 -10.87 26.56 -7.11
C PRO A 21 -11.51 27.72 -7.87
N GLY A 22 -12.54 27.41 -8.67
CA GLY A 22 -13.23 28.45 -9.43
C GLY A 22 -14.06 29.39 -8.54
N ASN A 23 -13.99 30.69 -8.82
CA ASN A 23 -14.73 31.71 -8.06
C ASN A 23 -16.25 31.63 -8.25
N ARG A 24 -16.73 31.16 -9.41
CA ARG A 24 -18.17 31.17 -9.75
C ARG A 24 -18.99 30.22 -8.86
N LEU A 25 -18.46 29.06 -8.54
CA LEU A 25 -19.13 28.04 -7.72
C LEU A 25 -18.90 28.23 -6.21
N PHE A 26 -17.89 28.99 -5.83
CA PHE A 26 -17.48 29.13 -4.43
C PHE A 26 -18.62 29.60 -3.51
N PRO A 27 -19.44 30.61 -3.86
CA PRO A 27 -20.59 31.03 -3.03
C PRO A 27 -21.65 29.94 -2.83
N TYR A 28 -21.84 29.08 -3.85
CA TYR A 28 -22.78 27.95 -3.76
C TYR A 28 -22.25 26.87 -2.84
N LEU A 29 -20.94 26.59 -2.92
CA LEU A 29 -20.28 25.64 -2.03
C LEU A 29 -20.38 26.11 -0.58
N GLN A 30 -20.06 27.37 -0.30
CA GLN A 30 -20.18 27.94 1.05
C GLN A 30 -21.58 27.86 1.64
N LYS A 31 -22.62 27.96 0.81
CA LYS A 31 -24.02 27.93 1.25
C LYS A 31 -24.55 26.51 1.47
N ASN A 32 -24.06 25.51 0.68
CA ASN A 32 -24.72 24.21 0.56
C ASN A 32 -23.89 23.04 1.11
N LEU A 33 -22.61 23.26 1.46
CA LEU A 33 -21.79 22.23 2.11
C LEU A 33 -21.88 22.37 3.62
N ASP A 34 -22.11 21.26 4.29
CA ASP A 34 -22.07 21.17 5.75
C ASP A 34 -20.63 21.13 6.24
N ASP A 35 -19.75 20.35 5.56
CA ASP A 35 -18.34 20.22 5.91
C ASP A 35 -17.48 19.84 4.70
N ILE A 36 -16.16 19.97 4.85
CA ILE A 36 -15.14 19.54 3.87
C ILE A 36 -14.05 18.81 4.64
N ILE A 37 -13.79 17.56 4.26
CA ILE A 37 -12.73 16.76 4.83
C ILE A 37 -11.66 16.46 3.79
N THR A 38 -10.43 16.24 4.24
CA THR A 38 -9.31 15.86 3.40
C THR A 38 -9.03 14.37 3.54
N VAL A 39 -8.65 13.72 2.44
CA VAL A 39 -8.37 12.28 2.38
C VAL A 39 -6.91 12.09 1.95
N PRO A 40 -6.10 11.36 2.72
CA PRO A 40 -4.73 11.00 2.33
C PRO A 40 -4.73 10.06 1.11
N ASP A 41 -3.68 10.14 0.29
CA ASP A 41 -3.51 9.27 -0.88
C ASP A 41 -3.46 7.78 -0.50
N GLU A 42 -2.91 7.45 0.68
CA GLU A 42 -2.86 6.10 1.22
C GLU A 42 -4.26 5.49 1.41
N ASP A 43 -5.23 6.28 1.83
CA ASP A 43 -6.62 5.81 1.99
C ASP A 43 -7.31 5.58 0.64
N LEU A 44 -6.94 6.33 -0.40
CA LEU A 44 -7.43 6.10 -1.76
C LEU A 44 -6.92 4.77 -2.32
N ILE A 45 -5.65 4.43 -2.08
CA ILE A 45 -5.07 3.16 -2.50
C ILE A 45 -5.81 1.97 -1.86
N VAL A 46 -6.11 2.07 -0.57
CA VAL A 46 -6.88 1.05 0.15
C VAL A 46 -8.31 0.96 -0.37
N ALA A 47 -8.98 2.11 -0.60
CA ALA A 47 -10.33 2.16 -1.15
C ALA A 47 -10.38 1.57 -2.57
N PHE A 48 -9.35 1.79 -3.39
CA PHE A 48 -9.26 1.18 -4.72
C PHE A 48 -9.26 -0.35 -4.65
N LEU A 49 -8.43 -0.93 -3.78
CA LEU A 49 -8.41 -2.38 -3.59
C LEU A 49 -9.76 -2.90 -3.10
N ASP A 50 -10.43 -2.22 -2.17
CA ASP A 50 -11.74 -2.62 -1.69
C ASP A 50 -12.78 -2.64 -2.82
N MET A 51 -12.76 -1.63 -3.69
CA MET A 51 -13.67 -1.57 -4.83
C MET A 51 -13.42 -2.72 -5.83
N VAL A 52 -12.15 -3.00 -6.13
CA VAL A 52 -11.78 -4.08 -7.06
C VAL A 52 -12.09 -5.46 -6.44
N GLU A 53 -11.69 -5.70 -5.20
CA GLU A 53 -11.81 -7.02 -4.56
C GLU A 53 -13.25 -7.36 -4.16
N ASN A 54 -13.98 -6.41 -3.59
CA ASN A 54 -15.29 -6.66 -3.01
C ASN A 54 -16.45 -6.32 -3.95
N HIS A 55 -16.30 -5.26 -4.76
CA HIS A 55 -17.36 -4.76 -5.63
C HIS A 55 -17.13 -5.03 -7.12
N LYS A 56 -15.94 -5.47 -7.52
CA LYS A 56 -15.56 -5.72 -8.94
C LYS A 56 -15.68 -4.47 -9.81
N MET A 57 -15.42 -3.30 -9.22
CA MET A 57 -15.54 -1.99 -9.85
C MET A 57 -14.19 -1.30 -9.94
N ILE A 58 -13.89 -0.72 -11.09
CA ILE A 58 -12.74 0.13 -11.32
C ILE A 58 -13.22 1.57 -11.29
N VAL A 59 -12.74 2.34 -10.31
CA VAL A 59 -13.06 3.75 -10.12
C VAL A 59 -11.76 4.53 -10.10
N GLU A 60 -11.69 5.66 -10.80
CA GLU A 60 -10.52 6.53 -10.76
C GLU A 60 -10.25 7.07 -9.35
N ASN A 61 -9.00 7.42 -9.05
CA ASN A 61 -8.60 7.83 -7.70
C ASN A 61 -9.41 9.01 -7.17
N SER A 62 -9.71 10.00 -8.02
CA SER A 62 -10.56 11.15 -7.65
C SER A 62 -12.00 10.74 -7.30
N GLY A 63 -12.53 9.73 -7.98
CA GLY A 63 -13.87 9.20 -7.73
C GLY A 63 -13.98 8.39 -6.43
N LEU A 64 -12.84 7.96 -5.87
CA LEU A 64 -12.79 7.17 -4.63
C LEU A 64 -12.76 8.03 -3.36
N LEU A 65 -12.57 9.34 -3.46
CA LEU A 65 -12.48 10.24 -2.31
C LEU A 65 -13.64 10.05 -1.33
N THR A 66 -14.87 9.89 -1.84
CA THR A 66 -16.07 9.72 -1.00
C THR A 66 -16.09 8.38 -0.25
N VAL A 67 -15.54 7.31 -0.82
CA VAL A 67 -15.44 5.99 -0.17
C VAL A 67 -14.31 6.00 0.85
N ALA A 68 -13.14 6.51 0.49
CA ALA A 68 -12.00 6.60 1.39
C ALA A 68 -12.30 7.48 2.62
N ALA A 69 -13.07 8.55 2.44
CA ALA A 69 -13.51 9.44 3.50
C ALA A 69 -14.34 8.75 4.60
N LEU A 70 -15.02 7.65 4.30
CA LEU A 70 -15.88 6.95 5.28
C LEU A 70 -15.11 6.50 6.54
N LYS A 71 -13.81 6.23 6.42
CA LYS A 71 -12.96 5.87 7.56
C LYS A 71 -12.80 6.99 8.60
N GLN A 72 -12.98 8.24 8.16
CA GLN A 72 -12.80 9.43 9.00
C GLN A 72 -14.12 9.90 9.63
N LEU A 73 -15.24 9.32 9.20
CA LEU A 73 -16.57 9.74 9.64
C LEU A 73 -17.12 8.80 10.71
N ASP A 74 -17.63 9.35 11.81
CA ASP A 74 -18.43 8.60 12.78
C ASP A 74 -19.86 8.46 12.25
N VAL A 75 -20.08 7.42 11.46
CA VAL A 75 -21.34 7.21 10.70
C VAL A 75 -22.06 5.93 11.13
N LYS A 76 -21.87 5.54 12.38
CA LYS A 76 -22.55 4.38 12.93
C LYS A 76 -24.08 4.55 12.88
N ASP A 77 -24.77 3.51 12.42
CA ASP A 77 -26.23 3.44 12.27
C ASP A 77 -26.84 4.49 11.32
N LYS A 78 -26.06 5.03 10.39
CA LYS A 78 -26.52 5.99 9.39
C LYS A 78 -26.60 5.37 7.99
N LYS A 79 -27.53 5.86 7.17
CA LYS A 79 -27.57 5.57 5.74
C LYS A 79 -26.70 6.59 5.02
N ILE A 80 -25.67 6.10 4.32
CA ILE A 80 -24.70 6.94 3.62
C ILE A 80 -24.81 6.68 2.12
N VAL A 81 -24.74 7.74 1.34
CA VAL A 81 -24.65 7.69 -0.12
C VAL A 81 -23.31 8.29 -0.53
N SER A 82 -22.44 7.47 -1.09
CA SER A 82 -21.17 7.88 -1.68
C SER A 82 -21.30 7.93 -3.19
N ILE A 83 -20.94 9.04 -3.80
CA ILE A 83 -20.96 9.19 -5.26
C ILE A 83 -19.61 8.73 -5.80
N LEU A 84 -19.61 7.64 -6.58
CA LEU A 84 -18.48 7.19 -7.37
C LEU A 84 -18.49 7.91 -8.71
N SER A 85 -17.58 8.86 -8.89
CA SER A 85 -17.49 9.66 -10.10
C SER A 85 -16.25 9.31 -10.90
N GLY A 86 -16.46 8.92 -12.16
CA GLY A 86 -15.36 8.65 -13.08
C GLY A 86 -14.75 7.24 -13.00
N GLY A 87 -14.19 6.81 -14.10
CA GLY A 87 -13.50 5.53 -14.28
C GLY A 87 -12.34 5.65 -15.25
N ASN A 88 -11.84 6.87 -15.48
CA ASN A 88 -10.72 7.13 -16.40
C ASN A 88 -9.38 6.82 -15.73
N MET A 89 -9.07 5.53 -15.60
CA MET A 89 -7.83 5.05 -15.05
C MET A 89 -7.10 4.20 -16.09
N ASP A 90 -5.86 4.56 -16.40
CA ASP A 90 -5.03 3.75 -17.28
C ASP A 90 -4.48 2.50 -16.57
N VAL A 91 -4.11 1.49 -17.35
CA VAL A 91 -3.68 0.18 -16.84
C VAL A 91 -2.37 0.26 -16.04
N ILE A 92 -1.47 1.18 -16.38
CA ILE A 92 -0.19 1.34 -15.68
C ILE A 92 -0.43 1.92 -14.30
N THR A 93 -1.24 2.98 -14.21
CA THR A 93 -1.65 3.59 -12.93
C THR A 93 -2.39 2.56 -12.08
N MET A 94 -3.32 1.80 -12.65
CA MET A 94 -4.04 0.72 -11.96
C MET A 94 -3.07 -0.31 -11.37
N SER A 95 -2.11 -0.79 -12.18
CA SER A 95 -1.11 -1.75 -11.74
C SER A 95 -0.30 -1.20 -10.55
N SER A 96 0.13 0.06 -10.63
CA SER A 96 0.89 0.72 -9.56
C SER A 96 0.08 0.85 -8.27
N VAL A 97 -1.19 1.25 -8.36
CA VAL A 97 -2.08 1.38 -7.19
C VAL A 97 -2.35 0.02 -6.55
N VAL A 98 -2.60 -1.02 -7.36
CA VAL A 98 -2.78 -2.39 -6.86
C VAL A 98 -1.54 -2.88 -6.12
N GLN A 99 -0.34 -2.72 -6.72
CA GLN A 99 0.91 -3.13 -6.07
C GLN A 99 1.14 -2.40 -4.74
N GLN A 100 0.96 -1.09 -4.71
CA GLN A 100 1.09 -0.30 -3.48
C GLN A 100 0.08 -0.74 -2.42
N GLY A 101 -1.15 -0.99 -2.81
CA GLY A 101 -2.19 -1.45 -1.90
C GLY A 101 -1.91 -2.84 -1.32
N LEU A 102 -1.37 -3.77 -2.11
CA LEU A 102 -0.95 -5.08 -1.61
C LEU A 102 0.18 -4.96 -0.59
N VAL A 103 1.13 -4.03 -0.81
CA VAL A 103 2.19 -3.74 0.16
C VAL A 103 1.64 -3.11 1.43
N GLN A 104 0.76 -2.11 1.31
CA GLN A 104 0.12 -1.46 2.47
C GLN A 104 -0.68 -2.43 3.34
N ARG A 105 -1.34 -3.42 2.73
CA ARG A 105 -2.08 -4.48 3.43
C ARG A 105 -1.19 -5.63 3.89
N SER A 106 0.14 -5.51 3.75
CA SER A 106 1.09 -6.59 4.05
C SER A 106 0.78 -7.91 3.35
N ARG A 107 0.10 -7.86 2.21
CA ARG A 107 -0.10 -9.02 1.34
C ARG A 107 1.13 -9.33 0.50
N ILE A 108 1.97 -8.32 0.30
CA ILE A 108 3.32 -8.46 -0.27
C ILE A 108 4.28 -7.66 0.60
N PHE A 109 5.34 -8.30 1.06
CA PHE A 109 6.40 -7.65 1.82
C PHE A 109 7.75 -8.26 1.51
N THR A 110 8.84 -7.53 1.76
CA THR A 110 10.21 -8.04 1.54
C THR A 110 10.96 -8.05 2.86
N VAL A 111 11.56 -9.19 3.16
CA VAL A 111 12.50 -9.34 4.27
C VAL A 111 13.93 -9.43 3.73
N SER A 112 14.87 -8.82 4.44
CA SER A 112 16.31 -9.01 4.26
C SER A 112 16.85 -9.78 5.46
N VAL A 113 17.56 -10.88 5.19
CA VAL A 113 18.17 -11.73 6.20
C VAL A 113 19.65 -11.89 5.89
N LEU A 114 20.52 -11.70 6.88
CA LEU A 114 21.95 -12.00 6.76
C LEU A 114 22.20 -13.46 7.19
N LEU A 115 22.79 -14.23 6.31
CA LEU A 115 23.06 -15.67 6.49
C LEU A 115 24.54 -15.97 6.35
N PRO A 116 25.06 -17.05 7.01
CA PRO A 116 26.32 -17.61 6.62
C PRO A 116 26.29 -18.08 5.16
N ASP A 117 27.39 -17.85 4.41
CA ASP A 117 27.49 -18.34 3.03
C ASP A 117 27.83 -19.84 3.05
N LYS A 118 26.81 -20.67 3.27
CA LYS A 118 26.93 -22.13 3.37
C LYS A 118 25.79 -22.82 2.62
N PRO A 119 26.05 -23.99 2.03
CA PRO A 119 24.98 -24.81 1.45
C PRO A 119 23.89 -25.13 2.48
N GLY A 120 22.63 -25.03 2.06
CA GLY A 120 21.47 -25.35 2.89
C GLY A 120 20.82 -24.16 3.59
N GLU A 121 21.52 -23.04 3.82
CA GLU A 121 20.92 -21.88 4.52
C GLU A 121 19.73 -21.27 3.77
N LEU A 122 19.80 -21.18 2.44
CA LEU A 122 18.68 -20.76 1.61
C LEU A 122 17.46 -21.69 1.77
N VAL A 123 17.70 -22.99 1.74
CA VAL A 123 16.64 -24.01 1.89
C VAL A 123 15.99 -23.87 3.26
N ARG A 124 16.80 -23.70 4.32
CA ARG A 124 16.31 -23.49 5.69
C ARG A 124 15.36 -22.31 5.78
N VAL A 125 15.73 -21.15 5.24
CA VAL A 125 14.87 -19.94 5.27
C VAL A 125 13.59 -20.15 4.46
N ALA A 126 13.71 -20.72 3.26
CA ALA A 126 12.56 -21.00 2.41
C ALA A 126 11.58 -22.00 3.06
N SER A 127 12.10 -23.02 3.78
CA SER A 127 11.26 -23.98 4.51
C SER A 127 10.48 -23.33 5.63
N ILE A 128 11.09 -22.43 6.42
CA ILE A 128 10.42 -21.69 7.49
C ILE A 128 9.26 -20.85 6.93
N ILE A 129 9.48 -20.16 5.82
CA ILE A 129 8.45 -19.35 5.15
C ILE A 129 7.31 -20.25 4.65
N ALA A 130 7.63 -21.38 4.03
CA ALA A 130 6.66 -22.34 3.51
C ALA A 130 5.83 -23.00 4.64
N GLU A 131 6.46 -23.37 5.75
CA GLU A 131 5.77 -23.89 6.95
C GLU A 131 4.85 -22.88 7.61
N ALA A 132 5.12 -21.59 7.38
CA ALA A 132 4.23 -20.49 7.76
C ALA A 132 3.17 -20.20 6.69
N ASN A 133 3.03 -20.97 5.62
CA ASN A 133 2.17 -20.71 4.47
C ASN A 133 2.48 -19.40 3.70
N GLY A 134 3.69 -18.84 3.83
CA GLY A 134 4.16 -17.74 3.01
C GLY A 134 4.58 -18.23 1.63
N ASN A 135 4.20 -17.51 0.58
CA ASN A 135 4.61 -17.82 -0.79
C ASN A 135 5.73 -16.88 -1.23
N VAL A 136 6.89 -17.46 -1.60
CA VAL A 136 8.04 -16.69 -2.09
C VAL A 136 7.81 -16.32 -3.56
N ILE A 137 7.68 -15.03 -3.85
CA ILE A 137 7.46 -14.51 -5.22
C ILE A 137 8.71 -13.94 -5.86
N LYS A 138 9.70 -13.52 -5.06
CA LYS A 138 11.00 -13.04 -5.55
C LYS A 138 12.08 -13.35 -4.53
N LEU A 139 13.26 -13.70 -5.02
CA LEU A 139 14.41 -13.99 -4.19
C LEU A 139 15.66 -13.39 -4.81
N GLU A 140 16.40 -12.62 -4.02
CA GLU A 140 17.67 -12.02 -4.40
C GLU A 140 18.75 -12.49 -3.42
N HIS A 141 19.80 -13.11 -3.94
CA HIS A 141 20.92 -13.61 -3.17
C HIS A 141 22.17 -12.77 -3.46
N ASN A 142 22.51 -11.88 -2.53
CA ASN A 142 23.59 -10.91 -2.69
C ASN A 142 24.84 -11.35 -1.90
N GLN A 143 25.87 -11.83 -2.60
CA GLN A 143 27.13 -12.28 -2.00
C GLN A 143 28.12 -11.16 -1.67
N PHE A 144 27.93 -9.95 -2.21
CA PHE A 144 28.93 -8.87 -2.16
C PHE A 144 28.59 -7.73 -1.18
N VAL A 145 27.79 -7.99 -0.16
CA VAL A 145 27.31 -6.93 0.78
C VAL A 145 28.38 -6.51 1.81
N SER A 146 29.50 -7.26 1.95
CA SER A 146 30.53 -6.94 2.95
C SER A 146 31.93 -7.02 2.35
N ILE A 147 32.71 -5.92 2.50
CA ILE A 147 34.15 -5.86 2.14
C ILE A 147 34.97 -6.79 3.05
N ASN A 148 34.55 -7.05 4.26
CA ASN A 148 35.09 -8.08 5.13
C ASN A 148 34.45 -9.42 4.81
N ARG A 149 35.12 -10.23 4.01
CA ARG A 149 34.77 -11.62 3.59
C ARG A 149 34.65 -12.61 4.77
N LYS A 150 34.00 -12.25 5.86
CA LYS A 150 33.44 -13.21 6.80
C LYS A 150 32.08 -13.65 6.30
N ALA A 151 32.11 -14.42 5.22
CA ALA A 151 31.15 -15.47 4.87
C ALA A 151 29.66 -15.18 5.20
N THR A 152 29.20 -13.94 5.04
CA THR A 152 27.78 -13.62 5.16
C THR A 152 27.22 -13.12 3.84
N VAL A 153 26.06 -13.63 3.47
CA VAL A 153 25.29 -13.21 2.30
C VAL A 153 24.01 -12.53 2.76
N GLU A 154 23.55 -11.54 2.02
CA GLU A 154 22.22 -10.98 2.19
C GLU A 154 21.24 -11.72 1.30
N LEU A 155 20.20 -12.26 1.90
CA LEU A 155 19.07 -12.86 1.21
C LEU A 155 17.88 -11.91 1.33
N ARG A 156 17.42 -11.35 0.20
CA ARG A 156 16.19 -10.57 0.14
C ARG A 156 15.08 -11.42 -0.45
N ILE A 157 14.02 -11.57 0.28
CA ILE A 157 12.90 -12.43 -0.08
C ILE A 157 11.63 -11.59 -0.09
N THR A 158 10.97 -11.50 -1.23
CA THR A 158 9.64 -10.92 -1.33
C THR A 158 8.62 -12.04 -1.19
N ILE A 159 7.72 -11.87 -0.23
CA ILE A 159 6.79 -12.88 0.23
C ILE A 159 5.37 -12.37 0.03
N GLU A 160 4.51 -13.24 -0.51
CA GLU A 160 3.07 -13.06 -0.49
C GLU A 160 2.51 -13.67 0.80
N ALA A 161 1.64 -12.91 1.47
CA ALA A 161 0.99 -13.27 2.72
C ALA A 161 -0.51 -12.91 2.69
N PHE A 162 -1.25 -13.27 3.74
CA PHE A 162 -2.68 -12.99 3.83
C PHE A 162 -3.01 -11.64 4.50
N GLY A 163 -2.01 -10.90 4.96
CA GLY A 163 -2.16 -9.61 5.61
C GLY A 163 -1.18 -9.40 6.75
N HIS A 164 -1.46 -8.41 7.60
CA HIS A 164 -0.56 -7.98 8.66
C HIS A 164 -0.23 -9.08 9.66
N GLU A 165 -1.24 -9.75 10.20
CA GLU A 165 -1.06 -10.82 11.20
C GLU A 165 -0.20 -11.97 10.64
N HIS A 166 -0.48 -12.40 9.40
CA HIS A 166 0.27 -13.47 8.76
C HIS A 166 1.72 -13.06 8.44
N LYS A 167 1.94 -11.80 8.02
CA LYS A 167 3.29 -11.25 7.86
C LYS A 167 4.05 -11.32 9.19
N ASP A 168 3.42 -10.90 10.29
CA ASP A 168 4.05 -10.88 11.60
C ASP A 168 4.36 -12.32 12.07
N GLU A 169 3.46 -13.29 11.85
CA GLU A 169 3.72 -14.72 12.11
C GLU A 169 4.96 -15.24 11.35
N ILE A 170 5.10 -14.90 10.06
CA ILE A 170 6.26 -15.30 9.26
C ILE A 170 7.55 -14.70 9.82
N VAL A 171 7.53 -13.42 10.19
CA VAL A 171 8.68 -12.73 10.79
C VAL A 171 9.06 -13.36 12.12
N ASP A 172 8.10 -13.62 12.99
CA ASP A 172 8.32 -14.24 14.30
C ASP A 172 8.93 -15.64 14.17
N LYS A 173 8.47 -16.46 13.22
CA LYS A 173 9.07 -17.79 12.95
C LYS A 173 10.51 -17.70 12.46
N LEU A 174 10.83 -16.72 11.63
CA LEU A 174 12.21 -16.46 11.22
C LEU A 174 13.08 -16.05 12.41
N GLU A 175 12.59 -15.19 13.30
CA GLU A 175 13.29 -14.77 14.51
C GLU A 175 13.48 -15.93 15.50
N ALA A 176 12.45 -16.74 15.72
CA ALA A 176 12.51 -17.93 16.56
C ALA A 176 13.55 -18.96 16.07
N ALA A 177 13.80 -19.00 14.76
CA ALA A 177 14.85 -19.82 14.15
C ALA A 177 16.27 -19.22 14.29
N GLY A 178 16.43 -18.11 15.03
CA GLY A 178 17.70 -17.42 15.26
C GLY A 178 18.14 -16.52 14.11
N LEU A 179 17.24 -16.21 13.17
CA LEU A 179 17.46 -15.27 12.10
C LEU A 179 17.15 -13.84 12.58
N ARG A 180 17.65 -12.84 11.86
CA ARG A 180 17.38 -11.43 12.15
C ARG A 180 16.77 -10.76 10.90
N PRO A 181 15.50 -11.03 10.62
CA PRO A 181 14.85 -10.45 9.45
C PRO A 181 14.68 -8.93 9.63
N ARG A 182 14.86 -8.19 8.54
CA ARG A 182 14.58 -6.76 8.47
C ARG A 182 13.58 -6.53 7.35
N ILE A 183 12.49 -5.86 7.65
CA ILE A 183 11.56 -5.43 6.61
C ILE A 183 12.24 -4.35 5.78
N VAL A 184 12.28 -4.53 4.49
CA VAL A 184 12.87 -3.60 3.53
C VAL A 184 11.85 -3.19 2.48
N LYS A 185 12.15 -2.10 1.74
CA LYS A 185 11.27 -1.63 0.68
C LYS A 185 11.06 -2.73 -0.36
N VAL A 186 9.82 -2.94 -0.74
CA VAL A 186 9.46 -3.88 -1.80
C VAL A 186 9.88 -3.31 -3.14
N ASN A 187 10.65 -4.09 -3.90
CA ASN A 187 11.00 -3.80 -5.29
C ASN A 187 10.40 -4.94 -6.14
N ILE A 188 9.22 -4.70 -6.65
CA ILE A 188 8.49 -5.60 -7.56
C ILE A 188 8.83 -5.22 -8.99
#